data_4452446debfb4a7937a984de1d504c5d
#
_entry.id   4452446debfb4a7937a984de1d504c5d
#
_cell.length_a   1.000
_cell.length_b   1.000
_cell.length_c   1.000
_cell.angle_alpha   90.00
_cell.angle_beta   90.00
_cell.angle_gamma   90.00
#
_symmetry.space_group_name_H-M   'P 1'
#
loop_
_entity.id
_entity.type
_entity.pdbx_description
1 polymer ?
#
loop_
_entity_poly.entity_id
_entity_poly.type
_entity_poly.pdbx_seq_one_letter_code
_entity_poly.pdbx_strand_id
1 'polypeptide(L)'
;MKVLWFSHLVPYPETGLGVLQRSYHLVRELARVHQVYLLAFVQRKVIGELLGDVDAGLERARQHLDQYCARVQFLSIPSERSRLGRTWLAARSLAGTYPYTIRWLLSEEARSTATEWNASVDFDVVHFDTLSLAPYREIFTRGAKSLDHHNIESDMMLRRARIESHPLKRLYFWQEGLRLRRYERHACPLFDLNITCSSLDTERLKAVAPGVTAAEVPNGVDTEYFRPGGGPEHPLSLVFAGNLSWYPNAAAMLFFAESVWPMLKRELAGVTMDVIGANPPSRLVDLATRDRDFRVRGFVPDVRPFIGRAALYVCPIRDGGGTKLKILDALAMGKAIVAHPIACEGIGVQDGHDVIFAREPREFVQRIVTLLGSPQRKDELGRNARSLAESVYAYDVIGRTLVRELEQCRARHVANRDDFTRGER
;
A
#
# COMPACT_ATOMS: atom_id res chain seq x y z
N MET A 1 -2.23 6.07 25.77
CA MET A 1 -3.50 6.56 25.19
C MET A 1 -4.42 5.39 24.86
N LYS A 2 -5.73 5.63 24.81
CA LYS A 2 -6.71 4.73 24.19
C LYS A 2 -6.93 5.16 22.74
N VAL A 3 -6.57 4.32 21.81
CA VAL A 3 -6.64 4.63 20.37
C VAL A 3 -7.65 3.69 19.71
N LEU A 4 -8.67 4.24 19.04
CA LEU A 4 -9.49 3.47 18.13
C LEU A 4 -8.84 3.45 16.76
N TRP A 5 -8.54 2.26 16.25
CA TRP A 5 -8.16 2.03 14.86
C TRP A 5 -9.39 1.54 14.09
N PHE A 6 -9.96 2.40 13.27
CA PHE A 6 -11.10 2.05 12.43
C PHE A 6 -10.59 1.72 11.03
N SER A 7 -10.65 0.44 10.66
CA SER A 7 -10.06 -0.08 9.43
C SER A 7 -11.09 -0.49 8.38
N HIS A 8 -10.77 -0.27 7.13
CA HIS A 8 -11.57 -0.70 5.98
C HIS A 8 -11.35 -2.19 5.62
N LEU A 9 -10.43 -2.86 6.28
CA LEU A 9 -10.14 -4.28 6.13
C LEU A 9 -9.67 -4.88 7.46
N VAL A 10 -9.74 -6.20 7.59
CA VAL A 10 -9.15 -6.92 8.71
C VAL A 10 -7.64 -6.96 8.50
N PRO A 11 -6.83 -6.36 9.40
CA PRO A 11 -5.37 -6.30 9.24
C PRO A 11 -4.72 -7.65 9.64
N TYR A 12 -4.95 -8.68 8.83
CA TYR A 12 -4.41 -10.04 8.98
C TYR A 12 -4.59 -10.83 7.67
N PRO A 13 -3.66 -11.67 7.24
CA PRO A 13 -2.35 -11.95 7.88
C PRO A 13 -1.33 -10.82 7.65
N GLU A 14 -0.19 -10.93 8.31
CA GLU A 14 0.92 -9.97 8.22
C GLU A 14 1.58 -9.91 6.84
N THR A 15 1.32 -10.92 5.99
CA THR A 15 1.80 -11.03 4.62
C THR A 15 0.62 -10.93 3.64
N GLY A 16 0.88 -10.57 2.40
CA GLY A 16 -0.14 -10.52 1.35
C GLY A 16 -0.25 -9.17 0.65
N LEU A 17 -1.41 -8.51 0.72
CA LEU A 17 -1.64 -7.21 0.07
C LEU A 17 -0.95 -6.08 0.84
N GLY A 18 -0.36 -5.12 0.10
CA GLY A 18 0.41 -4.04 0.69
C GLY A 18 -0.34 -3.18 1.71
N VAL A 19 -1.61 -2.87 1.44
CA VAL A 19 -2.47 -2.11 2.38
C VAL A 19 -2.70 -2.91 3.68
N LEU A 20 -2.86 -4.23 3.57
CA LEU A 20 -3.04 -5.12 4.70
C LEU A 20 -1.78 -5.19 5.57
N GLN A 21 -0.61 -5.31 4.95
CA GLN A 21 0.68 -5.29 5.65
C GLN A 21 0.86 -3.97 6.42
N ARG A 22 0.58 -2.82 5.79
CA ARG A 22 0.65 -1.51 6.45
C ARG A 22 -0.23 -1.48 7.69
N SER A 23 -1.52 -1.74 7.55
CA SER A 23 -2.46 -1.67 8.67
C SER A 23 -2.09 -2.65 9.79
N TYR A 24 -1.68 -3.89 9.44
CA TYR A 24 -1.24 -4.89 10.41
C TYR A 24 -0.05 -4.41 11.25
N HIS A 25 1.03 -4.03 10.58
CA HIS A 25 2.26 -3.64 11.27
C HIS A 25 2.09 -2.35 12.08
N LEU A 26 1.35 -1.36 11.55
CA LEU A 26 1.08 -0.12 12.27
C LEU A 26 0.23 -0.34 13.51
N VAL A 27 -0.81 -1.19 13.44
CA VAL A 27 -1.61 -1.60 14.62
C VAL A 27 -0.72 -2.27 15.65
N ARG A 28 0.13 -3.22 15.23
CA ARG A 28 1.06 -3.95 16.12
C ARG A 28 2.04 -3.00 16.81
N GLU A 29 2.67 -2.10 16.06
CA GLU A 29 3.62 -1.13 16.62
C GLU A 29 2.93 -0.14 17.58
N LEU A 30 1.73 0.33 17.22
CA LEU A 30 0.93 1.20 18.08
C LEU A 30 0.52 0.50 19.38
N ALA A 31 0.18 -0.79 19.31
CA ALA A 31 -0.24 -1.59 20.47
C ALA A 31 0.91 -1.89 21.45
N ARG A 32 2.18 -1.73 21.06
CA ARG A 32 3.33 -1.82 21.98
C ARG A 32 3.37 -0.70 23.00
N VAL A 33 2.77 0.44 22.69
CA VAL A 33 2.89 1.67 23.49
C VAL A 33 1.53 2.15 24.01
N HIS A 34 0.46 1.84 23.29
CA HIS A 34 -0.89 2.35 23.55
C HIS A 34 -1.92 1.22 23.57
N GLN A 35 -3.06 1.50 24.21
CA GLN A 35 -4.19 0.57 24.23
C GLN A 35 -5.00 0.75 22.94
N VAL A 36 -4.91 -0.24 22.03
CA VAL A 36 -5.57 -0.18 20.73
C VAL A 36 -6.91 -0.93 20.76
N TYR A 37 -7.94 -0.31 20.24
CA TYR A 37 -9.25 -0.87 19.97
C TYR A 37 -9.40 -0.96 18.45
N LEU A 38 -9.71 -2.13 17.91
CA LEU A 38 -9.77 -2.37 16.47
C LEU A 38 -11.21 -2.61 16.02
N LEU A 39 -11.70 -1.73 15.15
CA LEU A 39 -12.97 -1.89 14.45
C LEU A 39 -12.68 -2.06 12.95
N ALA A 40 -12.97 -3.22 12.35
CA ALA A 40 -12.51 -3.54 11.01
C ALA A 40 -13.60 -4.13 10.12
N PHE A 41 -13.72 -3.64 8.88
CA PHE A 41 -14.60 -4.24 7.88
C PHE A 41 -14.03 -5.53 7.31
N VAL A 42 -14.89 -6.52 7.11
CA VAL A 42 -14.54 -7.81 6.51
C VAL A 42 -14.71 -7.74 5.00
N GLN A 43 -13.61 -7.75 4.27
CA GLN A 43 -13.59 -7.95 2.83
C GLN A 43 -13.55 -9.46 2.55
N ARG A 44 -14.72 -10.13 2.49
CA ARG A 44 -14.83 -11.60 2.41
C ARG A 44 -14.02 -12.21 1.26
N LYS A 45 -13.97 -11.53 0.12
CA LYS A 45 -13.18 -11.98 -1.04
C LYS A 45 -11.69 -12.00 -0.72
N VAL A 46 -11.17 -10.96 -0.09
CA VAL A 46 -9.76 -10.85 0.31
C VAL A 46 -9.41 -11.93 1.33
N ILE A 47 -10.24 -12.09 2.36
CA ILE A 47 -10.04 -13.14 3.38
C ILE A 47 -10.05 -14.54 2.73
N GLY A 48 -11.00 -14.83 1.83
CA GLY A 48 -11.08 -16.11 1.13
C GLY A 48 -9.86 -16.37 0.23
N GLU A 49 -9.36 -15.37 -0.48
CA GLU A 49 -8.16 -15.49 -1.32
C GLU A 49 -6.87 -15.73 -0.51
N LEU A 50 -6.77 -15.14 0.69
CA LEU A 50 -5.56 -15.21 1.50
C LEU A 50 -5.57 -16.39 2.50
N LEU A 51 -6.73 -16.71 3.07
CA LEU A 51 -6.85 -17.64 4.20
C LEU A 51 -7.67 -18.91 3.89
N GLY A 52 -8.26 -18.98 2.69
CA GLY A 52 -9.14 -20.06 2.26
C GLY A 52 -10.56 -19.93 2.83
N ASP A 53 -10.92 -20.73 3.82
CA ASP A 53 -12.23 -20.59 4.47
C ASP A 53 -12.35 -19.26 5.21
N VAL A 54 -13.40 -18.50 4.92
CA VAL A 54 -13.57 -17.13 5.42
C VAL A 54 -13.83 -17.13 6.93
N ASP A 55 -14.69 -18.00 7.43
CA ASP A 55 -15.10 -17.95 8.83
C ASP A 55 -13.97 -18.49 9.74
N ALA A 56 -13.32 -19.57 9.34
CA ALA A 56 -12.09 -20.04 10.00
C ALA A 56 -10.94 -19.04 9.91
N GLY A 57 -10.83 -18.33 8.79
CA GLY A 57 -9.85 -17.26 8.60
C GLY A 57 -10.09 -16.09 9.54
N LEU A 58 -11.34 -15.67 9.72
CA LEU A 58 -11.71 -14.61 10.63
C LEU A 58 -11.48 -14.99 12.10
N GLU A 59 -11.75 -16.23 12.46
CA GLU A 59 -11.47 -16.72 13.82
C GLU A 59 -9.97 -16.69 14.13
N ARG A 60 -9.11 -17.17 13.19
CA ARG A 60 -7.65 -17.05 13.32
C ARG A 60 -7.20 -15.59 13.42
N ALA A 61 -7.78 -14.71 12.59
CA ALA A 61 -7.48 -13.28 12.63
C ALA A 61 -7.84 -12.67 13.99
N ARG A 62 -9.01 -13.03 14.56
CA ARG A 62 -9.45 -12.56 15.88
C ARG A 62 -8.47 -13.02 16.95
N GLN A 63 -8.18 -14.31 17.03
CA GLN A 63 -7.27 -14.87 18.04
C GLN A 63 -5.88 -14.25 17.99
N HIS A 64 -5.42 -13.90 16.79
CA HIS A 64 -4.14 -13.24 16.62
C HIS A 64 -4.18 -11.76 17.05
N LEU A 65 -5.20 -11.01 16.62
CA LEU A 65 -5.34 -9.59 16.90
C LEU A 65 -5.69 -9.30 18.37
N ASP A 66 -6.40 -10.19 19.04
CA ASP A 66 -6.70 -10.10 20.48
C ASP A 66 -5.43 -10.17 21.35
N GLN A 67 -4.28 -10.62 20.82
CA GLN A 67 -2.99 -10.57 21.51
C GLN A 67 -2.43 -9.15 21.61
N TYR A 68 -2.83 -8.24 20.72
CA TYR A 68 -2.33 -6.86 20.62
C TYR A 68 -3.39 -5.82 20.98
N CYS A 69 -4.66 -6.09 20.64
CA CYS A 69 -5.75 -5.12 20.78
C CYS A 69 -6.57 -5.39 22.04
N ALA A 70 -6.98 -4.33 22.73
CA ALA A 70 -7.83 -4.41 23.91
C ALA A 70 -9.26 -4.89 23.58
N ARG A 71 -9.73 -4.60 22.37
CA ARG A 71 -11.02 -5.09 21.84
C ARG A 71 -10.94 -5.13 20.33
N VAL A 72 -11.47 -6.21 19.74
CA VAL A 72 -11.55 -6.41 18.27
C VAL A 72 -12.99 -6.65 17.89
N GLN A 73 -13.48 -5.93 16.87
CA GLN A 73 -14.81 -6.13 16.29
C GLN A 73 -14.73 -6.12 14.77
N PHE A 74 -15.28 -7.15 14.16
CA PHE A 74 -15.40 -7.26 12.71
C PHE A 74 -16.80 -6.84 12.25
N LEU A 75 -16.86 -6.09 11.14
CA LEU A 75 -18.07 -5.52 10.56
C LEU A 75 -18.30 -6.05 9.15
N SER A 76 -19.54 -6.30 8.79
CA SER A 76 -19.89 -6.72 7.43
C SER A 76 -20.00 -5.54 6.47
N ILE A 77 -19.59 -5.76 5.21
CA ILE A 77 -19.79 -4.78 4.12
C ILE A 77 -21.17 -5.04 3.48
N PRO A 78 -22.11 -4.08 3.53
CA PRO A 78 -23.47 -4.31 3.04
C PRO A 78 -23.55 -4.74 1.58
N SER A 79 -22.70 -4.18 0.70
CA SER A 79 -22.69 -4.51 -0.72
C SER A 79 -22.16 -5.91 -1.04
N GLU A 80 -21.54 -6.59 -0.10
CA GLU A 80 -21.06 -7.98 -0.26
C GLU A 80 -22.09 -9.04 0.16
N ARG A 81 -23.22 -8.62 0.74
CA ARG A 81 -24.32 -9.51 1.12
C ARG A 81 -25.09 -10.09 -0.09
N SER A 82 -24.96 -9.49 -1.28
CA SER A 82 -25.58 -9.99 -2.51
C SER A 82 -24.65 -9.91 -3.72
N ARG A 83 -24.84 -10.83 -4.70
CA ARG A 83 -24.05 -10.86 -5.94
C ARG A 83 -24.19 -9.57 -6.76
N LEU A 84 -25.34 -8.90 -6.71
CA LEU A 84 -25.63 -7.65 -7.43
C LEU A 84 -25.40 -6.40 -6.59
N GLY A 85 -25.05 -6.55 -5.31
CA GLY A 85 -24.90 -5.44 -4.38
C GLY A 85 -23.91 -4.37 -4.84
N ARG A 86 -22.76 -4.78 -5.37
CA ARG A 86 -21.73 -3.87 -5.89
C ARG A 86 -22.20 -3.12 -7.14
N THR A 87 -22.89 -3.80 -8.06
CA THR A 87 -23.41 -3.19 -9.30
C THR A 87 -24.51 -2.16 -8.97
N TRP A 88 -25.42 -2.54 -8.08
CA TRP A 88 -26.46 -1.64 -7.61
C TRP A 88 -25.89 -0.43 -6.85
N LEU A 89 -24.87 -0.65 -6.02
CA LEU A 89 -24.18 0.41 -5.32
C LEU A 89 -23.49 1.37 -6.31
N ALA A 90 -22.84 0.85 -7.36
CA ALA A 90 -22.23 1.67 -8.40
C ALA A 90 -23.26 2.53 -9.13
N ALA A 91 -24.39 1.94 -9.56
CA ALA A 91 -25.48 2.67 -10.19
C ALA A 91 -26.04 3.77 -9.27
N ARG A 92 -26.32 3.44 -8.00
CA ARG A 92 -26.83 4.40 -7.01
C ARG A 92 -25.82 5.49 -6.66
N SER A 93 -24.52 5.21 -6.74
CA SER A 93 -23.48 6.21 -6.49
C SER A 93 -23.45 7.29 -7.55
N LEU A 94 -23.80 7.01 -8.82
CA LEU A 94 -23.79 7.99 -9.90
C LEU A 94 -24.67 9.21 -9.63
N ALA A 95 -25.84 9.00 -9.00
CA ALA A 95 -26.81 10.05 -8.68
C ALA A 95 -26.81 10.47 -7.19
N GLY A 96 -25.99 9.82 -6.35
CA GLY A 96 -26.00 10.05 -4.91
C GLY A 96 -25.03 11.14 -4.45
N THR A 97 -25.15 11.55 -3.18
CA THR A 97 -24.28 12.56 -2.55
C THR A 97 -22.84 12.09 -2.44
N TYR A 98 -22.62 10.81 -2.07
CA TYR A 98 -21.28 10.25 -1.89
C TYR A 98 -20.78 9.56 -3.16
N PRO A 99 -19.47 9.72 -3.50
CA PRO A 99 -18.77 8.87 -4.47
C PRO A 99 -18.89 7.38 -4.12
N TYR A 100 -18.70 6.49 -5.09
CA TYR A 100 -18.69 5.04 -4.86
C TYR A 100 -17.69 4.63 -3.78
N THR A 101 -16.47 5.17 -3.88
CA THR A 101 -15.34 4.93 -2.94
C THR A 101 -15.70 5.27 -1.49
N ILE A 102 -16.60 6.20 -1.25
CA ILE A 102 -17.05 6.52 0.11
C ILE A 102 -18.26 5.64 0.50
N ARG A 103 -19.19 5.46 -0.43
CA ARG A 103 -20.46 4.79 -0.16
C ARG A 103 -20.34 3.31 0.18
N TRP A 104 -19.32 2.61 -0.33
CA TRP A 104 -19.20 1.17 -0.22
C TRP A 104 -19.02 0.64 1.21
N LEU A 105 -18.50 1.48 2.13
CA LEU A 105 -18.36 1.16 3.56
C LEU A 105 -19.46 1.75 4.44
N LEU A 106 -20.45 2.46 3.90
CA LEU A 106 -21.55 2.96 4.71
C LEU A 106 -22.42 1.79 5.21
N SER A 107 -22.49 1.62 6.54
CA SER A 107 -23.15 0.50 7.21
C SER A 107 -23.80 0.98 8.50
N GLU A 108 -25.07 0.62 8.70
CA GLU A 108 -25.76 0.89 9.97
C GLU A 108 -25.18 0.08 11.13
N GLU A 109 -24.72 -1.16 10.85
CA GLU A 109 -24.00 -1.98 11.83
C GLU A 109 -22.76 -1.25 12.33
N ALA A 110 -21.95 -0.72 11.41
CA ALA A 110 -20.75 0.04 11.76
C ALA A 110 -21.08 1.32 12.54
N ARG A 111 -22.14 2.03 12.16
CA ARG A 111 -22.62 3.23 12.86
C ARG A 111 -23.05 2.91 14.29
N SER A 112 -23.88 1.88 14.46
CA SER A 112 -24.34 1.43 15.78
C SER A 112 -23.19 1.00 16.67
N THR A 113 -22.29 0.16 16.17
CA THR A 113 -21.11 -0.31 16.93
C THR A 113 -20.17 0.84 17.30
N ALA A 114 -19.88 1.76 16.37
CA ALA A 114 -19.06 2.93 16.64
C ALA A 114 -19.69 3.85 17.72
N THR A 115 -21.02 4.00 17.69
CA THR A 115 -21.77 4.79 18.69
C THR A 115 -21.71 4.13 20.06
N GLU A 116 -21.91 2.81 20.14
CA GLU A 116 -21.76 2.04 21.39
C GLU A 116 -20.36 2.20 21.98
N TRP A 117 -19.34 2.06 21.13
CA TRP A 117 -17.95 2.18 21.57
C TRP A 117 -17.60 3.60 22.05
N ASN A 118 -18.08 4.62 21.33
CA ASN A 118 -17.90 6.02 21.73
C ASN A 118 -18.59 6.35 23.05
N ALA A 119 -19.71 5.68 23.37
CA ALA A 119 -20.39 5.84 24.65
C ALA A 119 -19.68 5.12 25.83
N SER A 120 -19.02 3.99 25.55
CA SER A 120 -18.41 3.13 26.56
C SER A 120 -16.92 3.39 26.80
N VAL A 121 -16.21 4.01 25.85
CA VAL A 121 -14.76 4.25 25.91
C VAL A 121 -14.45 5.70 25.56
N ASP A 122 -13.71 6.38 26.44
CA ASP A 122 -13.12 7.67 26.13
C ASP A 122 -11.84 7.48 25.32
N PHE A 123 -11.95 7.61 24.00
CA PHE A 123 -10.80 7.54 23.11
C PHE A 123 -9.99 8.84 23.13
N ASP A 124 -8.68 8.73 23.30
CA ASP A 124 -7.74 9.84 23.15
C ASP A 124 -7.57 10.24 21.68
N VAL A 125 -7.52 9.21 20.78
CA VAL A 125 -7.39 9.35 19.32
C VAL A 125 -8.32 8.36 18.64
N VAL A 126 -9.00 8.81 17.58
CA VAL A 126 -9.74 7.97 16.65
C VAL A 126 -9.03 8.05 15.29
N HIS A 127 -8.40 6.96 14.89
CA HIS A 127 -7.69 6.83 13.63
C HIS A 127 -8.57 6.14 12.59
N PHE A 128 -8.78 6.81 11.46
CA PHE A 128 -9.53 6.31 10.31
C PHE A 128 -8.54 5.89 9.22
N ASP A 129 -8.47 4.61 8.95
CA ASP A 129 -7.46 3.98 8.09
C ASP A 129 -7.68 4.22 6.58
N THR A 130 -8.70 4.98 6.19
CA THR A 130 -8.94 5.41 4.80
C THR A 130 -10.03 6.48 4.72
N LEU A 131 -10.02 7.25 3.64
CA LEU A 131 -11.02 8.28 3.33
C LEU A 131 -12.45 7.74 3.32
N SER A 132 -12.66 6.48 2.94
CA SER A 132 -14.00 5.84 2.93
C SER A 132 -14.67 5.79 4.31
N LEU A 133 -13.90 5.92 5.38
CA LEU A 133 -14.38 5.93 6.77
C LEU A 133 -14.69 7.34 7.29
N ALA A 134 -14.35 8.37 6.57
CA ALA A 134 -14.56 9.77 6.99
C ALA A 134 -16.00 10.10 7.42
N PRO A 135 -17.09 9.51 6.84
CA PRO A 135 -18.46 9.76 7.32
C PRO A 135 -18.73 9.36 8.76
N TYR A 136 -17.94 8.46 9.34
CA TYR A 136 -18.10 8.03 10.73
C TYR A 136 -17.48 9.01 11.74
N ARG A 137 -16.72 10.01 11.28
CA ARG A 137 -16.04 11.01 12.13
C ARG A 137 -17.00 11.70 13.10
N GLU A 138 -18.22 12.01 12.65
CA GLU A 138 -19.22 12.74 13.43
C GLU A 138 -19.73 11.98 14.66
N ILE A 139 -19.59 10.66 14.69
CA ILE A 139 -19.96 9.82 15.83
C ILE A 139 -19.06 10.11 17.03
N PHE A 140 -17.80 10.38 16.77
CA PHE A 140 -16.79 10.60 17.82
C PHE A 140 -16.70 12.09 18.14
N THR A 141 -17.37 12.50 19.23
CA THR A 141 -17.42 13.89 19.67
C THR A 141 -16.23 14.30 20.54
N ARG A 142 -15.51 13.32 21.10
CA ARG A 142 -14.32 13.48 21.93
C ARG A 142 -13.12 12.85 21.24
N GLY A 143 -11.91 13.19 21.71
CA GLY A 143 -10.65 12.68 21.16
C GLY A 143 -10.25 13.31 19.82
N ALA A 144 -8.95 13.34 19.57
CA ALA A 144 -8.40 13.80 18.31
C ALA A 144 -8.71 12.82 17.19
N LYS A 145 -8.87 13.31 15.96
CA LYS A 145 -9.24 12.51 14.79
C LYS A 145 -8.14 12.56 13.74
N SER A 146 -7.59 11.40 13.39
CA SER A 146 -6.61 11.27 12.31
C SER A 146 -7.18 10.44 11.16
N LEU A 147 -6.80 10.81 9.93
CA LEU A 147 -7.20 10.16 8.69
C LEU A 147 -5.96 9.71 7.93
N ASP A 148 -5.85 8.40 7.64
CA ASP A 148 -4.78 7.85 6.78
C ASP A 148 -5.19 7.86 5.31
N HIS A 149 -4.23 8.20 4.45
CA HIS A 149 -4.34 8.21 3.01
C HIS A 149 -3.33 7.23 2.41
N HIS A 150 -3.78 6.01 2.09
CA HIS A 150 -2.95 5.04 1.35
C HIS A 150 -2.60 5.55 -0.05
N ASN A 151 -3.47 6.37 -0.60
CA ASN A 151 -3.33 7.14 -1.84
C ASN A 151 -4.18 8.40 -1.72
N ILE A 152 -3.92 9.38 -2.58
CA ILE A 152 -4.89 10.45 -2.82
C ILE A 152 -5.89 9.90 -3.85
N GLU A 153 -7.08 9.52 -3.37
CA GLU A 153 -8.07 8.75 -4.12
C GLU A 153 -8.50 9.45 -5.41
N SER A 154 -8.69 10.77 -5.35
CA SER A 154 -9.05 11.56 -6.53
C SER A 154 -7.94 11.55 -7.59
N ASP A 155 -6.67 11.69 -7.19
CA ASP A 155 -5.52 11.64 -8.11
C ASP A 155 -5.42 10.26 -8.76
N MET A 156 -5.57 9.19 -7.99
CA MET A 156 -5.55 7.83 -8.50
C MET A 156 -6.63 7.59 -9.56
N MET A 157 -7.88 8.04 -9.31
CA MET A 157 -8.99 7.88 -10.27
C MET A 157 -8.77 8.72 -11.53
N LEU A 158 -8.29 9.95 -11.40
CA LEU A 158 -8.01 10.83 -12.54
C LEU A 158 -6.84 10.31 -13.40
N ARG A 159 -5.78 9.76 -12.78
CA ARG A 159 -4.70 9.08 -13.53
C ARG A 159 -5.24 7.88 -14.29
N ARG A 160 -6.05 7.04 -13.63
CA ARG A 160 -6.67 5.89 -14.29
C ARG A 160 -7.54 6.29 -15.47
N ALA A 161 -8.30 7.40 -15.35
CA ALA A 161 -9.10 7.92 -16.45
C ALA A 161 -8.26 8.32 -17.68
N ARG A 162 -7.01 8.80 -17.49
CA ARG A 162 -6.13 9.22 -18.59
C ARG A 162 -5.64 8.05 -19.44
N ILE A 163 -5.44 6.88 -18.82
CA ILE A 163 -4.87 5.70 -19.47
C ILE A 163 -5.91 4.65 -19.88
N GLU A 164 -7.15 4.78 -19.41
CA GLU A 164 -8.24 3.85 -19.73
C GLU A 164 -8.66 3.99 -21.19
N SER A 165 -8.59 2.90 -21.95
CA SER A 165 -8.94 2.85 -23.38
C SER A 165 -10.43 2.78 -23.63
N HIS A 166 -11.19 2.15 -22.71
CA HIS A 166 -12.64 2.00 -22.86
C HIS A 166 -13.38 3.29 -22.49
N PRO A 167 -14.12 3.93 -23.43
CA PRO A 167 -14.65 5.29 -23.23
C PRO A 167 -15.59 5.42 -22.04
N LEU A 168 -16.49 4.43 -21.81
CA LEU A 168 -17.42 4.47 -20.68
C LEU A 168 -16.69 4.31 -19.33
N LYS A 169 -15.68 3.44 -19.26
CA LYS A 169 -14.87 3.30 -18.04
C LYS A 169 -14.04 4.56 -17.78
N ARG A 170 -13.48 5.16 -18.85
CA ARG A 170 -12.75 6.43 -18.76
C ARG A 170 -13.62 7.55 -18.21
N LEU A 171 -14.86 7.67 -18.71
CA LEU A 171 -15.82 8.65 -18.21
C LEU A 171 -16.18 8.39 -16.75
N TYR A 172 -16.39 7.13 -16.39
CA TYR A 172 -16.68 6.74 -15.00
C TYR A 172 -15.53 7.13 -14.05
N PHE A 173 -14.29 6.77 -14.38
CA PHE A 173 -13.13 7.10 -13.54
C PHE A 173 -12.91 8.62 -13.45
N TRP A 174 -13.12 9.34 -14.52
CA TRP A 174 -13.02 10.79 -14.54
C TRP A 174 -14.08 11.45 -13.63
N GLN A 175 -15.33 11.05 -13.76
CA GLN A 175 -16.43 11.55 -12.94
C GLN A 175 -16.22 11.21 -11.45
N GLU A 176 -15.85 9.98 -11.14
CA GLU A 176 -15.57 9.54 -9.77
C GLU A 176 -14.41 10.33 -9.17
N GLY A 177 -13.32 10.53 -9.95
CA GLY A 177 -12.18 11.33 -9.52
C GLY A 177 -12.52 12.78 -9.20
N LEU A 178 -13.36 13.45 -10.00
CA LEU A 178 -13.82 14.81 -9.71
C LEU A 178 -14.67 14.88 -8.44
N ARG A 179 -15.53 13.90 -8.22
CA ARG A 179 -16.37 13.83 -7.03
C ARG A 179 -15.56 13.55 -5.78
N LEU A 180 -14.58 12.65 -5.87
CA LEU A 180 -13.64 12.38 -4.79
C LEU A 180 -12.82 13.63 -4.47
N ARG A 181 -12.31 14.36 -5.47
CA ARG A 181 -11.57 15.60 -5.26
C ARG A 181 -12.38 16.65 -4.51
N ARG A 182 -13.68 16.76 -4.84
CA ARG A 182 -14.58 17.63 -4.10
C ARG A 182 -14.79 17.13 -2.68
N TYR A 183 -14.93 15.81 -2.49
CA TYR A 183 -15.10 15.21 -1.17
C TYR A 183 -13.86 15.38 -0.29
N GLU A 184 -12.66 15.07 -0.80
CA GLU A 184 -11.38 15.28 -0.11
C GLU A 184 -11.20 16.73 0.35
N ARG A 185 -11.51 17.69 -0.54
CA ARG A 185 -11.42 19.13 -0.22
C ARG A 185 -12.27 19.53 0.99
N HIS A 186 -13.41 18.89 1.19
CA HIS A 186 -14.32 19.22 2.30
C HIS A 186 -14.11 18.36 3.53
N ALA A 187 -13.77 17.08 3.35
CA ALA A 187 -13.67 16.13 4.45
C ALA A 187 -12.30 16.18 5.15
N CYS A 188 -11.19 16.26 4.40
CA CYS A 188 -9.84 16.20 4.98
C CYS A 188 -9.55 17.33 5.99
N PRO A 189 -9.97 18.60 5.76
CA PRO A 189 -9.74 19.67 6.74
C PRO A 189 -10.50 19.49 8.06
N LEU A 190 -11.47 18.59 8.12
CA LEU A 190 -12.22 18.29 9.34
C LEU A 190 -11.50 17.37 10.32
N PHE A 191 -10.34 16.83 9.92
CA PHE A 191 -9.51 15.98 10.75
C PHE A 191 -8.38 16.79 11.39
N ASP A 192 -8.05 16.47 12.65
CA ASP A 192 -6.95 17.13 13.38
C ASP A 192 -5.58 16.78 12.74
N LEU A 193 -5.49 15.62 12.07
CA LEU A 193 -4.30 15.15 11.38
C LEU A 193 -4.67 14.29 10.16
N ASN A 194 -4.05 14.58 9.02
CA ASN A 194 -4.06 13.71 7.85
C ASN A 194 -2.68 13.03 7.73
N ILE A 195 -2.65 11.73 7.59
CA ILE A 195 -1.43 10.93 7.43
C ILE A 195 -1.32 10.52 5.97
N THR A 196 -0.15 10.67 5.38
CA THR A 196 0.14 10.27 3.99
C THR A 196 1.32 9.32 3.92
N CYS A 197 1.42 8.55 2.84
CA CYS A 197 2.47 7.55 2.68
C CYS A 197 3.77 8.12 2.09
N SER A 198 3.78 9.37 1.64
CA SER A 198 4.96 10.02 1.06
C SER A 198 4.82 11.54 1.05
N SER A 199 5.96 12.24 0.93
CA SER A 199 5.98 13.71 0.72
C SER A 199 5.18 14.11 -0.52
N LEU A 200 5.28 13.34 -1.60
CA LEU A 200 4.53 13.57 -2.83
C LEU A 200 3.01 13.46 -2.62
N ASP A 201 2.55 12.50 -1.83
CA ASP A 201 1.12 12.38 -1.49
C ASP A 201 0.69 13.52 -0.54
N THR A 202 1.57 13.97 0.34
CA THR A 202 1.35 15.18 1.15
C THR A 202 1.15 16.42 0.29
N GLU A 203 2.00 16.63 -0.73
CA GLU A 203 1.86 17.74 -1.67
C GLU A 203 0.55 17.65 -2.47
N ARG A 204 0.22 16.45 -2.96
CA ARG A 204 -1.04 16.18 -3.68
C ARG A 204 -2.26 16.47 -2.79
N LEU A 205 -2.23 16.02 -1.54
CA LEU A 205 -3.31 16.28 -0.58
C LEU A 205 -3.48 17.77 -0.33
N LYS A 206 -2.40 18.50 -0.05
CA LYS A 206 -2.42 19.95 0.15
C LYS A 206 -2.91 20.71 -1.09
N ALA A 207 -2.61 20.23 -2.30
CA ALA A 207 -3.13 20.80 -3.54
C ALA A 207 -4.65 20.59 -3.71
N VAL A 208 -5.19 19.48 -3.19
CA VAL A 208 -6.63 19.16 -3.24
C VAL A 208 -7.38 19.86 -2.10
N ALA A 209 -6.84 19.81 -0.89
CA ALA A 209 -7.41 20.32 0.35
C ALA A 209 -6.41 21.27 1.04
N PRO A 210 -6.35 22.55 0.65
CA PRO A 210 -5.47 23.53 1.26
C PRO A 210 -5.77 23.71 2.76
N GLY A 211 -4.73 23.92 3.55
CA GLY A 211 -4.87 24.16 5.00
C GLY A 211 -4.98 22.91 5.86
N VAL A 212 -4.94 21.71 5.31
CA VAL A 212 -4.89 20.47 6.12
C VAL A 212 -3.62 20.38 6.93
N THR A 213 -3.73 19.95 8.18
CA THR A 213 -2.59 19.46 8.96
C THR A 213 -2.24 18.06 8.45
N ALA A 214 -1.04 17.88 7.93
CA ALA A 214 -0.60 16.61 7.36
C ALA A 214 0.77 16.21 7.88
N ALA A 215 0.95 14.90 8.11
CA ALA A 215 2.23 14.28 8.45
C ALA A 215 2.50 13.08 7.54
N GLU A 216 3.77 12.83 7.28
CA GLU A 216 4.22 11.66 6.51
C GLU A 216 4.50 10.49 7.46
N VAL A 217 3.83 9.36 7.21
CA VAL A 217 4.12 8.06 7.81
C VAL A 217 4.26 7.09 6.65
N PRO A 218 5.47 6.82 6.16
CA PRO A 218 5.70 6.01 4.97
C PRO A 218 5.16 4.59 5.09
N ASN A 219 5.05 3.90 3.99
CA ASN A 219 4.91 2.45 4.00
C ASN A 219 6.20 1.82 4.50
N GLY A 220 6.09 0.76 5.28
CA GLY A 220 7.22 0.05 5.84
C GLY A 220 7.47 -1.30 5.19
N VAL A 221 8.52 -1.97 5.64
CA VAL A 221 8.87 -3.35 5.34
C VAL A 221 9.27 -4.07 6.62
N ASP A 222 8.89 -5.36 6.71
CA ASP A 222 9.40 -6.23 7.78
C ASP A 222 10.83 -6.69 7.41
N THR A 223 11.82 -6.03 8.02
CA THR A 223 13.23 -6.26 7.75
C THR A 223 13.77 -7.58 8.35
N GLU A 224 13.03 -8.19 9.27
CA GLU A 224 13.34 -9.52 9.78
C GLU A 224 12.80 -10.62 8.85
N TYR A 225 11.61 -10.40 8.29
CA TYR A 225 11.03 -11.29 7.30
C TYR A 225 11.75 -11.18 5.96
N PHE A 226 11.90 -9.96 5.43
CA PHE A 226 12.68 -9.67 4.23
C PHE A 226 14.12 -9.33 4.62
N ARG A 227 14.98 -10.33 4.66
CA ARG A 227 16.40 -10.20 5.00
C ARG A 227 17.29 -10.84 3.94
N PRO A 228 18.52 -10.38 3.77
CA PRO A 228 19.47 -11.03 2.88
C PRO A 228 19.62 -12.52 3.17
N GLY A 229 19.71 -13.32 2.11
CA GLY A 229 19.81 -14.78 2.20
C GLY A 229 19.04 -15.46 1.07
N GLY A 230 18.73 -16.76 1.22
CA GLY A 230 18.01 -17.55 0.21
C GLY A 230 18.88 -18.53 -0.55
N GLY A 231 20.16 -18.65 -0.19
CA GLY A 231 21.14 -19.57 -0.79
C GLY A 231 22.10 -18.86 -1.77
N PRO A 232 22.93 -19.63 -2.49
CA PRO A 232 23.90 -19.08 -3.41
C PRO A 232 23.23 -18.28 -4.53
N GLU A 233 23.80 -17.12 -4.83
CA GLU A 233 23.33 -16.26 -5.91
C GLU A 233 23.66 -16.88 -7.29
N HIS A 234 22.73 -16.75 -8.22
CA HIS A 234 22.94 -17.07 -9.62
C HIS A 234 23.44 -15.83 -10.36
N PRO A 235 24.70 -15.78 -10.82
CA PRO A 235 25.36 -14.53 -11.24
C PRO A 235 24.68 -13.76 -12.39
N LEU A 236 23.93 -14.45 -13.26
CA LEU A 236 23.26 -13.87 -14.43
C LEU A 236 21.72 -13.95 -14.29
N SER A 237 21.20 -13.90 -13.08
CA SER A 237 19.77 -14.03 -12.86
C SER A 237 19.12 -12.71 -12.45
N LEU A 238 17.96 -12.47 -13.04
CA LEU A 238 17.09 -11.35 -12.75
C LEU A 238 15.80 -11.85 -12.13
N VAL A 239 15.18 -11.02 -11.28
CA VAL A 239 13.87 -11.32 -10.68
C VAL A 239 12.96 -10.11 -10.68
N PHE A 240 11.68 -10.36 -10.84
CA PHE A 240 10.58 -9.45 -10.55
C PHE A 240 9.55 -10.21 -9.71
N ALA A 241 9.05 -9.59 -8.63
CA ALA A 241 7.95 -10.13 -7.83
C ALA A 241 6.81 -9.10 -7.69
N GLY A 242 5.58 -9.54 -7.97
CA GLY A 242 4.40 -8.68 -7.82
C GLY A 242 3.15 -9.28 -8.46
N ASN A 243 1.99 -9.08 -7.84
CA ASN A 243 0.71 -9.60 -8.35
C ASN A 243 0.44 -9.08 -9.77
N LEU A 244 0.39 -10.01 -10.75
CA LEU A 244 0.20 -9.69 -12.17
C LEU A 244 -1.26 -9.43 -12.56
N SER A 245 -2.22 -9.62 -11.62
CA SER A 245 -3.58 -9.09 -11.80
C SER A 245 -3.62 -7.56 -11.75
N TRP A 246 -2.66 -6.94 -11.10
CA TRP A 246 -2.55 -5.48 -11.05
C TRP A 246 -1.89 -4.97 -12.33
N TYR A 247 -2.64 -4.18 -13.09
CA TYR A 247 -2.26 -3.79 -14.45
C TYR A 247 -0.85 -3.17 -14.59
N PRO A 248 -0.32 -2.35 -13.64
CA PRO A 248 1.03 -1.80 -13.78
C PRO A 248 2.12 -2.88 -13.75
N ASN A 249 1.93 -3.95 -12.95
CA ASN A 249 2.86 -5.07 -12.92
C ASN A 249 2.83 -5.85 -14.25
N ALA A 250 1.62 -6.15 -14.74
CA ALA A 250 1.45 -6.85 -16.01
C ALA A 250 2.05 -6.05 -17.19
N ALA A 251 1.74 -4.75 -17.26
CA ALA A 251 2.25 -3.86 -18.31
C ALA A 251 3.78 -3.71 -18.23
N ALA A 252 4.35 -3.62 -17.02
CA ALA A 252 5.79 -3.55 -16.82
C ALA A 252 6.49 -4.81 -17.31
N MET A 253 5.96 -5.99 -17.00
CA MET A 253 6.58 -7.25 -17.42
C MET A 253 6.40 -7.55 -18.90
N LEU A 254 5.28 -7.13 -19.51
CA LEU A 254 5.11 -7.17 -20.95
C LEU A 254 6.12 -6.25 -21.67
N PHE A 255 6.27 -5.01 -21.18
CA PHE A 255 7.28 -4.09 -21.71
C PHE A 255 8.69 -4.70 -21.60
N PHE A 256 9.04 -5.26 -20.45
CA PHE A 256 10.35 -5.87 -20.27
C PHE A 256 10.55 -7.05 -21.24
N ALA A 257 9.58 -7.96 -21.31
CA ALA A 257 9.65 -9.15 -22.15
C ALA A 257 9.72 -8.85 -23.65
N GLU A 258 9.02 -7.80 -24.10
CA GLU A 258 8.93 -7.46 -25.52
C GLU A 258 10.02 -6.50 -26.00
N SER A 259 10.43 -5.56 -25.15
CA SER A 259 11.32 -4.47 -25.57
C SER A 259 12.74 -4.59 -24.98
N VAL A 260 12.89 -5.10 -23.76
CA VAL A 260 14.18 -5.17 -23.07
C VAL A 260 14.82 -6.54 -23.25
N TRP A 261 14.07 -7.59 -22.97
CA TRP A 261 14.57 -8.97 -22.93
C TRP A 261 15.25 -9.45 -24.22
N PRO A 262 14.69 -9.24 -25.43
CA PRO A 262 15.34 -9.66 -26.68
C PRO A 262 16.67 -8.96 -26.95
N MET A 263 16.83 -7.72 -26.46
CA MET A 263 18.09 -6.98 -26.57
C MET A 263 19.12 -7.52 -25.55
N LEU A 264 18.67 -7.74 -24.32
CA LEU A 264 19.52 -8.25 -23.24
C LEU A 264 20.08 -9.64 -23.57
N LYS A 265 19.27 -10.55 -24.11
CA LYS A 265 19.69 -11.90 -24.56
C LYS A 265 20.75 -11.86 -25.66
N ARG A 266 20.78 -10.83 -26.51
CA ARG A 266 21.80 -10.67 -27.52
C ARG A 266 23.15 -10.20 -26.97
N GLU A 267 23.09 -9.37 -25.92
CA GLU A 267 24.30 -8.83 -25.29
C GLU A 267 24.87 -9.75 -24.21
N LEU A 268 24.01 -10.54 -23.53
CA LEU A 268 24.42 -11.36 -22.39
C LEU A 268 23.90 -12.79 -22.51
N ALA A 269 24.74 -13.69 -22.96
CA ALA A 269 24.42 -15.11 -23.04
C ALA A 269 24.27 -15.72 -21.64
N GLY A 270 23.26 -16.58 -21.46
CA GLY A 270 23.00 -17.27 -20.20
C GLY A 270 22.26 -16.43 -19.15
N VAL A 271 21.86 -15.20 -19.47
CA VAL A 271 20.99 -14.41 -18.57
C VAL A 271 19.62 -15.08 -18.42
N THR A 272 19.10 -15.09 -17.21
CA THR A 272 17.78 -15.65 -16.88
C THR A 272 16.91 -14.62 -16.17
N MET A 273 15.57 -14.75 -16.34
CA MET A 273 14.58 -13.90 -15.69
C MET A 273 13.51 -14.76 -15.02
N ASP A 274 13.27 -14.54 -13.74
CA ASP A 274 12.13 -15.07 -12.99
C ASP A 274 11.07 -14.00 -12.76
N VAL A 275 9.88 -14.19 -13.29
CA VAL A 275 8.71 -13.35 -13.07
C VAL A 275 7.75 -14.05 -12.14
N ILE A 276 7.53 -13.48 -10.95
CA ILE A 276 6.73 -14.08 -9.89
C ILE A 276 5.48 -13.24 -9.64
N GLY A 277 4.33 -13.88 -9.66
CA GLY A 277 3.06 -13.22 -9.35
C GLY A 277 1.85 -13.99 -9.87
N ALA A 278 0.76 -13.89 -9.11
CA ALA A 278 -0.52 -14.51 -9.46
C ALA A 278 -1.11 -13.92 -10.74
N ASN A 279 -1.87 -14.75 -11.46
CA ASN A 279 -2.67 -14.38 -12.63
C ASN A 279 -1.87 -13.65 -13.73
N PRO A 280 -0.77 -14.25 -14.27
CA PRO A 280 -0.04 -13.66 -15.37
C PRO A 280 -0.93 -13.53 -16.61
N PRO A 281 -0.80 -12.45 -17.41
CA PRO A 281 -1.47 -12.33 -18.70
C PRO A 281 -1.04 -13.46 -19.64
N SER A 282 -1.98 -14.01 -20.43
CA SER A 282 -1.70 -15.10 -21.39
C SER A 282 -0.54 -14.73 -22.32
N ARG A 283 -0.52 -13.48 -22.83
CA ARG A 283 0.56 -12.98 -23.69
C ARG A 283 1.95 -13.08 -23.04
N LEU A 284 2.05 -12.86 -21.72
CA LEU A 284 3.32 -13.00 -21.00
C LEU A 284 3.71 -14.48 -20.85
N VAL A 285 2.73 -15.35 -20.63
CA VAL A 285 2.94 -16.81 -20.57
C VAL A 285 3.38 -17.34 -21.94
N ASP A 286 2.74 -16.90 -23.03
CA ASP A 286 3.09 -17.27 -24.40
C ASP A 286 4.52 -16.87 -24.77
N LEU A 287 4.98 -15.70 -24.31
CA LEU A 287 6.38 -15.27 -24.49
C LEU A 287 7.35 -16.20 -23.73
N ALA A 288 6.99 -16.55 -22.48
CA ALA A 288 7.79 -17.44 -21.65
C ALA A 288 7.90 -18.87 -22.24
N THR A 289 6.89 -19.37 -22.95
CA THR A 289 6.96 -20.69 -23.60
C THR A 289 7.99 -20.75 -24.73
N ARG A 290 8.33 -19.60 -25.32
CA ARG A 290 9.29 -19.49 -26.45
C ARG A 290 10.73 -19.34 -26.01
N ASP A 291 10.97 -18.97 -24.74
CA ASP A 291 12.32 -18.79 -24.18
C ASP A 291 12.40 -19.35 -22.76
N ARG A 292 13.14 -20.46 -22.60
CA ARG A 292 13.31 -21.17 -21.32
C ARG A 292 14.03 -20.35 -20.25
N ASP A 293 14.74 -19.30 -20.64
CA ASP A 293 15.46 -18.43 -19.72
C ASP A 293 14.55 -17.32 -19.15
N PHE A 294 13.37 -17.07 -19.79
CA PHE A 294 12.34 -16.16 -19.29
C PHE A 294 11.21 -16.97 -18.65
N ARG A 295 11.21 -17.07 -17.33
CA ARG A 295 10.35 -17.99 -16.58
C ARG A 295 9.24 -17.25 -15.85
N VAL A 296 7.98 -17.52 -16.20
CA VAL A 296 6.80 -17.00 -15.48
C VAL A 296 6.35 -18.05 -14.46
N ARG A 297 6.63 -17.80 -13.19
CA ARG A 297 6.42 -18.75 -12.09
C ARG A 297 4.99 -18.82 -11.58
N GLY A 298 4.17 -17.80 -11.89
CA GLY A 298 2.85 -17.68 -11.30
C GLY A 298 2.90 -17.32 -9.81
N PHE A 299 1.88 -17.74 -9.08
CA PHE A 299 1.85 -17.58 -7.63
C PHE A 299 2.88 -18.49 -6.95
N VAL A 300 3.63 -17.95 -6.00
CA VAL A 300 4.49 -18.71 -5.09
C VAL A 300 4.15 -18.34 -3.65
N PRO A 301 4.17 -19.30 -2.72
CA PRO A 301 3.88 -19.02 -1.29
C PRO A 301 4.90 -18.08 -0.64
N ASP A 302 6.17 -18.14 -1.10
CA ASP A 302 7.26 -17.32 -0.58
C ASP A 302 8.15 -16.83 -1.73
N VAL A 303 8.24 -15.50 -1.87
CA VAL A 303 9.05 -14.85 -2.90
C VAL A 303 10.53 -14.71 -2.52
N ARG A 304 10.84 -14.79 -1.23
CA ARG A 304 12.19 -14.52 -0.68
C ARG A 304 13.29 -15.42 -1.25
N PRO A 305 13.09 -16.74 -1.41
CA PRO A 305 14.12 -17.60 -2.01
C PRO A 305 14.47 -17.20 -3.44
N PHE A 306 13.50 -16.71 -4.21
CA PHE A 306 13.72 -16.25 -5.59
C PHE A 306 14.45 -14.91 -5.63
N ILE A 307 14.00 -13.95 -4.80
CA ILE A 307 14.67 -12.65 -4.67
C ILE A 307 16.09 -12.86 -4.16
N GLY A 308 16.27 -13.68 -3.12
CA GLY A 308 17.57 -13.92 -2.51
C GLY A 308 18.61 -14.49 -3.47
N ARG A 309 18.23 -15.44 -4.34
CA ARG A 309 19.12 -16.07 -5.32
C ARG A 309 19.36 -15.25 -6.58
N ALA A 310 18.54 -14.25 -6.85
CA ALA A 310 18.71 -13.40 -8.02
C ALA A 310 19.91 -12.46 -7.84
N ALA A 311 20.66 -12.21 -8.93
CA ALA A 311 21.73 -11.23 -8.95
C ALA A 311 21.19 -9.80 -8.90
N LEU A 312 20.10 -9.52 -9.62
CA LEU A 312 19.47 -8.20 -9.65
C LEU A 312 17.94 -8.32 -9.50
N TYR A 313 17.36 -7.35 -8.83
CA TYR A 313 15.92 -7.09 -8.87
C TYR A 313 15.60 -6.07 -9.96
N VAL A 314 14.64 -6.37 -10.84
CA VAL A 314 14.29 -5.48 -11.96
C VAL A 314 12.84 -5.01 -11.80
N CYS A 315 12.61 -3.70 -11.79
CA CYS A 315 11.27 -3.14 -11.63
C CYS A 315 10.94 -2.09 -12.70
N PRO A 316 10.52 -2.49 -13.90
CA PRO A 316 10.26 -1.61 -15.03
C PRO A 316 8.84 -1.02 -15.01
N ILE A 317 8.28 -0.74 -13.83
CA ILE A 317 6.93 -0.14 -13.67
C ILE A 317 6.98 1.33 -14.09
N ARG A 318 6.23 1.67 -15.14
CA ARG A 318 6.18 3.01 -15.75
C ARG A 318 4.90 3.78 -15.45
N ASP A 319 3.98 3.19 -14.67
CA ASP A 319 2.70 3.77 -14.32
C ASP A 319 2.16 3.19 -13.01
N GLY A 320 1.13 3.84 -12.43
CA GLY A 320 0.48 3.44 -11.20
C GLY A 320 0.86 4.33 -10.01
N GLY A 321 -0.15 4.69 -9.21
CA GLY A 321 0.01 5.49 -8.00
C GLY A 321 0.53 4.69 -6.79
N GLY A 322 0.79 5.42 -5.71
CA GLY A 322 1.20 4.88 -4.41
C GLY A 322 2.60 4.27 -4.37
N THR A 323 3.10 4.04 -3.17
CA THR A 323 4.40 3.39 -2.92
C THR A 323 4.35 1.93 -3.34
N LYS A 324 5.34 1.49 -4.11
CA LYS A 324 5.46 0.10 -4.56
C LYS A 324 6.22 -0.72 -3.52
N LEU A 325 5.52 -1.38 -2.60
CA LEU A 325 6.12 -2.13 -1.48
C LEU A 325 7.17 -3.15 -1.92
N LYS A 326 7.02 -3.74 -3.10
CA LYS A 326 8.02 -4.66 -3.67
C LYS A 326 9.42 -4.05 -3.83
N ILE A 327 9.52 -2.73 -3.95
CA ILE A 327 10.82 -2.04 -3.91
C ILE A 327 11.36 -2.08 -2.48
N LEU A 328 10.54 -1.82 -1.47
CA LEU A 328 10.94 -1.93 -0.06
C LEU A 328 11.37 -3.35 0.29
N ASP A 329 10.64 -4.37 -0.21
CA ASP A 329 11.00 -5.79 -0.03
C ASP A 329 12.39 -6.08 -0.63
N ALA A 330 12.64 -5.59 -1.86
CA ALA A 330 13.92 -5.77 -2.53
C ALA A 330 15.07 -4.99 -1.84
N LEU A 331 14.81 -3.77 -1.37
CA LEU A 331 15.74 -2.98 -0.56
C LEU A 331 16.09 -3.74 0.73
N ALA A 332 15.08 -4.23 1.45
CA ALA A 332 15.26 -4.98 2.69
C ALA A 332 16.04 -6.28 2.49
N MET A 333 15.90 -6.93 1.35
CA MET A 333 16.69 -8.10 0.99
C MET A 333 18.10 -7.76 0.49
N GLY A 334 18.51 -6.50 0.53
CA GLY A 334 19.84 -6.06 0.12
C GLY A 334 20.13 -6.29 -1.37
N LYS A 335 19.11 -6.20 -2.23
CA LYS A 335 19.27 -6.41 -3.66
C LYS A 335 19.69 -5.13 -4.38
N ALA A 336 20.64 -5.25 -5.30
CA ALA A 336 20.85 -4.22 -6.30
C ALA A 336 19.63 -4.18 -7.23
N ILE A 337 19.05 -2.99 -7.39
CA ILE A 337 17.79 -2.78 -8.08
C ILE A 337 18.02 -1.96 -9.35
N VAL A 338 17.49 -2.43 -10.49
CA VAL A 338 17.34 -1.62 -11.71
C VAL A 338 15.86 -1.33 -11.89
N ALA A 339 15.47 -0.07 -11.80
CA ALA A 339 14.07 0.31 -11.80
C ALA A 339 13.77 1.53 -12.69
N HIS A 340 12.54 1.62 -13.18
CA HIS A 340 12.04 2.88 -13.69
C HIS A 340 11.76 3.85 -12.53
N PRO A 341 12.05 5.16 -12.64
CA PRO A 341 11.83 6.12 -11.54
C PRO A 341 10.42 6.07 -10.94
N ILE A 342 9.38 5.87 -11.75
CA ILE A 342 7.99 5.73 -11.27
C ILE A 342 7.81 4.50 -10.36
N ALA A 343 8.63 3.45 -10.51
CA ALA A 343 8.58 2.31 -9.60
C ALA A 343 9.01 2.68 -8.17
N CYS A 344 9.82 3.71 -8.01
CA CYS A 344 10.34 4.20 -6.74
C CYS A 344 9.63 5.48 -6.26
N GLU A 345 8.54 5.90 -6.91
CA GLU A 345 7.77 7.08 -6.51
C GLU A 345 7.28 6.94 -5.06
N GLY A 346 7.56 7.96 -4.24
CA GLY A 346 7.23 7.96 -2.81
C GLY A 346 8.21 7.17 -1.92
N ILE A 347 9.34 6.73 -2.46
CA ILE A 347 10.44 6.11 -1.70
C ILE A 347 11.68 7.00 -1.87
N GLY A 348 12.34 7.34 -0.78
CA GLY A 348 13.49 8.25 -0.74
C GLY A 348 14.81 7.62 -1.23
N VAL A 349 14.76 6.82 -2.31
CA VAL A 349 15.97 6.24 -2.93
C VAL A 349 16.69 7.26 -3.81
N GLN A 350 18.01 7.12 -3.88
CA GLN A 350 18.88 7.94 -4.71
C GLN A 350 19.47 7.11 -5.85
N ASP A 351 19.34 7.65 -7.10
CA ASP A 351 19.94 7.01 -8.28
C ASP A 351 21.46 6.90 -8.14
N GLY A 352 21.99 5.76 -8.50
CA GLY A 352 23.42 5.47 -8.35
C GLY A 352 23.87 5.17 -6.93
N HIS A 353 23.04 5.27 -5.89
CA HIS A 353 23.39 4.98 -4.51
C HIS A 353 22.62 3.77 -3.93
N ASP A 354 21.27 3.81 -3.96
CA ASP A 354 20.40 2.75 -3.44
C ASP A 354 19.76 1.93 -4.57
N VAL A 355 19.64 2.54 -5.73
CA VAL A 355 18.98 1.99 -6.92
C VAL A 355 19.66 2.53 -8.17
N ILE A 356 19.55 1.83 -9.28
CA ILE A 356 19.91 2.35 -10.61
C ILE A 356 18.64 2.61 -11.40
N PHE A 357 18.48 3.83 -11.88
CA PHE A 357 17.35 4.18 -12.73
C PHE A 357 17.63 3.88 -14.21
N ALA A 358 16.55 3.39 -14.87
CA ALA A 358 16.49 3.22 -16.31
C ALA A 358 15.08 3.57 -16.81
N ARG A 359 14.97 4.30 -17.92
CA ARG A 359 13.68 4.74 -18.49
C ARG A 359 13.35 3.99 -19.76
N GLU A 360 14.34 3.89 -20.67
CA GLU A 360 14.20 3.33 -21.99
C GLU A 360 14.75 1.90 -22.07
N PRO A 361 14.30 1.07 -23.02
CA PRO A 361 14.76 -0.32 -23.14
C PRO A 361 16.30 -0.46 -23.21
N ARG A 362 16.96 0.41 -23.98
CA ARG A 362 18.43 0.40 -24.09
C ARG A 362 19.12 0.73 -22.78
N GLU A 363 18.57 1.66 -21.99
CA GLU A 363 19.11 1.99 -20.67
C GLU A 363 19.00 0.78 -19.72
N PHE A 364 17.84 0.10 -19.70
CA PHE A 364 17.71 -1.13 -18.90
C PHE A 364 18.78 -2.15 -19.25
N VAL A 365 18.99 -2.43 -20.56
CA VAL A 365 20.00 -3.37 -21.02
C VAL A 365 21.39 -2.94 -20.53
N GLN A 366 21.77 -1.69 -20.81
CA GLN A 366 23.08 -1.15 -20.42
C GLN A 366 23.33 -1.25 -18.92
N ARG A 367 22.36 -0.82 -18.09
CA ARG A 367 22.46 -0.83 -16.63
C ARG A 367 22.56 -2.26 -16.08
N ILE A 368 21.74 -3.18 -16.59
CA ILE A 368 21.78 -4.59 -16.20
C ILE A 368 23.13 -5.22 -16.54
N VAL A 369 23.61 -5.07 -17.79
CA VAL A 369 24.89 -5.62 -18.22
C VAL A 369 26.05 -5.06 -17.40
N THR A 370 26.08 -3.74 -17.17
CA THR A 370 27.11 -3.08 -16.36
C THR A 370 27.13 -3.60 -14.94
N LEU A 371 25.96 -3.75 -14.29
CA LEU A 371 25.91 -4.22 -12.90
C LEU A 371 26.26 -5.71 -12.77
N LEU A 372 25.81 -6.55 -13.68
CA LEU A 372 26.16 -7.97 -13.68
C LEU A 372 27.66 -8.18 -13.95
N GLY A 373 28.29 -7.27 -14.68
CA GLY A 373 29.75 -7.24 -14.89
C GLY A 373 30.57 -6.62 -13.74
N SER A 374 29.93 -6.07 -12.71
CA SER A 374 30.61 -5.39 -11.61
C SER A 374 30.09 -5.86 -10.24
N PRO A 375 30.56 -7.02 -9.72
CA PRO A 375 30.11 -7.56 -8.43
C PRO A 375 30.27 -6.57 -7.27
N GLN A 376 31.38 -5.85 -7.21
CA GLN A 376 31.64 -4.88 -6.15
C GLN A 376 30.59 -3.76 -6.10
N ARG A 377 30.22 -3.24 -7.30
CA ARG A 377 29.20 -2.19 -7.42
C ARG A 377 27.82 -2.70 -7.06
N LYS A 378 27.50 -3.91 -7.50
CA LYS A 378 26.26 -4.60 -7.15
C LYS A 378 26.13 -4.77 -5.63
N ASP A 379 27.19 -5.26 -4.98
CA ASP A 379 27.19 -5.47 -3.53
C ASP A 379 27.14 -4.15 -2.74
N GLU A 380 27.76 -3.09 -3.23
CA GLU A 380 27.66 -1.74 -2.66
C GLU A 380 26.21 -1.23 -2.69
N LEU A 381 25.56 -1.29 -3.87
CA LEU A 381 24.16 -0.91 -4.01
C LEU A 381 23.25 -1.72 -3.10
N GLY A 382 23.48 -3.04 -3.00
CA GLY A 382 22.72 -3.92 -2.12
C GLY A 382 22.88 -3.55 -0.63
N ARG A 383 24.08 -3.21 -0.18
CA ARG A 383 24.30 -2.73 1.19
C ARG A 383 23.61 -1.41 1.47
N ASN A 384 23.70 -0.45 0.56
CA ASN A 384 23.04 0.85 0.69
C ASN A 384 21.51 0.69 0.72
N ALA A 385 20.98 -0.14 -0.19
CA ALA A 385 19.56 -0.50 -0.23
C ALA A 385 19.07 -1.07 1.11
N ARG A 386 19.80 -2.02 1.69
CA ARG A 386 19.48 -2.61 2.98
C ARG A 386 19.54 -1.58 4.11
N SER A 387 20.59 -0.76 4.15
CA SER A 387 20.76 0.30 5.14
C SER A 387 19.59 1.30 5.12
N LEU A 388 19.15 1.70 3.92
CA LEU A 388 17.98 2.56 3.75
C LEU A 388 16.71 1.88 4.27
N ALA A 389 16.48 0.59 3.95
CA ALA A 389 15.32 -0.15 4.43
C ALA A 389 15.29 -0.24 5.96
N GLU A 390 16.41 -0.52 6.60
CA GLU A 390 16.51 -0.65 8.06
C GLU A 390 16.38 0.69 8.79
N SER A 391 17.01 1.74 8.27
CA SER A 391 17.06 3.03 8.96
C SER A 391 15.82 3.88 8.78
N VAL A 392 15.06 3.69 7.68
CA VAL A 392 13.93 4.56 7.31
C VAL A 392 12.62 3.78 7.20
N TYR A 393 12.66 2.57 6.62
CA TYR A 393 11.44 1.85 6.21
C TYR A 393 11.13 0.62 7.06
N ALA A 394 11.94 0.27 8.06
CA ALA A 394 11.59 -0.80 9.00
C ALA A 394 10.33 -0.43 9.79
N TYR A 395 9.41 -1.38 9.98
CA TYR A 395 8.12 -1.07 10.63
C TYR A 395 8.25 -0.57 12.05
N ASP A 396 9.30 -0.91 12.78
CA ASP A 396 9.56 -0.34 14.10
C ASP A 396 9.94 1.16 14.04
N VAL A 397 10.64 1.60 12.98
CA VAL A 397 10.96 3.01 12.73
C VAL A 397 9.68 3.76 12.34
N ILE A 398 8.92 3.20 11.39
CA ILE A 398 7.65 3.77 10.93
C ILE A 398 6.63 3.83 12.07
N GLY A 399 6.55 2.78 12.90
CA GLY A 399 5.68 2.73 14.07
C GLY A 399 5.99 3.83 15.09
N ARG A 400 7.27 4.08 15.40
CA ARG A 400 7.67 5.22 16.26
C ARG A 400 7.23 6.56 15.66
N THR A 401 7.34 6.71 14.34
CA THR A 401 6.86 7.92 13.66
C THR A 401 5.35 8.08 13.82
N LEU A 402 4.56 7.03 13.58
CA LEU A 402 3.11 7.06 13.78
C LEU A 402 2.74 7.40 15.22
N VAL A 403 3.35 6.76 16.20
CA VAL A 403 3.10 7.01 17.63
C VAL A 403 3.32 8.48 17.95
N ARG A 404 4.47 9.03 17.56
CA ARG A 404 4.80 10.44 17.77
C ARG A 404 3.77 11.39 17.14
N GLU A 405 3.37 11.15 15.90
CA GLU A 405 2.42 12.00 15.19
C GLU A 405 1.02 11.96 15.83
N LEU A 406 0.56 10.79 16.31
CA LEU A 406 -0.71 10.65 17.01
C LEU A 406 -0.68 11.29 18.40
N GLU A 407 0.44 11.20 19.14
CA GLU A 407 0.61 11.87 20.42
C GLU A 407 0.60 13.40 20.27
N GLN A 408 1.29 13.92 19.27
CA GLN A 408 1.27 15.35 18.95
C GLN A 408 -0.12 15.82 18.47
N CYS A 409 -0.83 15.00 17.71
CA CYS A 409 -2.20 15.26 17.27
C CYS A 409 -3.12 15.41 18.49
N ARG A 410 -3.05 14.47 19.44
CA ARG A 410 -3.80 14.55 20.72
C ARG A 410 -3.45 15.81 21.50
N ALA A 411 -2.16 16.11 21.66
CA ALA A 411 -1.72 17.28 22.42
C ALA A 411 -2.26 18.59 21.84
N ARG A 412 -2.21 18.76 20.51
CA ARG A 412 -2.80 19.92 19.81
C ARG A 412 -4.31 20.00 20.01
N HIS A 413 -5.01 18.85 19.90
CA HIS A 413 -6.46 18.80 20.07
C HIS A 413 -6.88 19.25 21.49
N VAL A 414 -6.17 18.81 22.53
CA VAL A 414 -6.43 19.21 23.92
C VAL A 414 -6.17 20.71 24.10
N ALA A 415 -5.03 21.23 23.64
CA ALA A 415 -4.69 22.65 23.75
C ALA A 415 -5.74 23.55 23.08
N ASN A 416 -6.18 23.20 21.87
CA ASN A 416 -7.21 23.97 21.16
C ASN A 416 -8.56 23.98 21.91
N ARG A 417 -8.93 22.90 22.59
CA ARG A 417 -10.15 22.85 23.42
C ARG A 417 -10.06 23.71 24.63
N ASP A 418 -8.91 23.72 25.31
CA ASP A 418 -8.69 24.53 26.52
C ASP A 418 -8.71 26.03 26.21
N ASP A 419 -8.15 26.44 25.07
CA ASP A 419 -8.19 27.85 24.64
C ASP A 419 -9.61 28.29 24.28
N PHE A 420 -10.40 27.43 23.61
CA PHE A 420 -11.79 27.71 23.29
C PHE A 420 -12.65 27.90 24.57
N THR A 421 -12.46 27.05 25.60
CA THR A 421 -13.19 27.15 26.87
C THR A 421 -12.76 28.33 27.75
N ARG A 422 -11.54 28.84 27.55
CA ARG A 422 -11.04 30.07 28.24
C ARG A 422 -11.51 31.35 27.56
N GLY A 423 -11.69 31.32 26.24
CA GLY A 423 -12.17 32.48 25.47
C GLY A 423 -13.68 32.78 25.62
N GLU A 424 -14.46 31.81 26.13
CA GLU A 424 -15.88 31.97 26.42
C GLU A 424 -16.18 32.42 27.87
N ARG A 425 -15.17 32.62 28.69
CA ARG A 425 -15.29 33.19 30.05
C ARG A 425 -14.76 34.62 30.09
#